data_c1ca5c5ecad5c442c94cb8adc628077b
#
_entry.id   c1ca5c5ecad5c442c94cb8adc628077b
#
_cell.length_a   1.000
_cell.length_b   1.000
_cell.length_c   1.000
_cell.angle_alpha   90.00
_cell.angle_beta   90.00
_cell.angle_gamma   90.00
#
_symmetry.space_group_name_H-M   'P 1'
#
loop_
_entity.id
_entity.type
_entity.pdbx_description
1 polymer ?
#
loop_
_entity_poly.entity_id
_entity_poly.type
_entity_poly.pdbx_seq_one_letter_code
_entity_poly.pdbx_strand_id
1 'polypeptide(L)'
;MVSGLSRRTRLWLWSVRAEYWLARTLLPKTYANDALICFNSYAFVDDPAFQHAYRRGARALGGQDWYQWEWRVHVGLWAAASASQLDGDFVECGVSYGFLSSAVMEYLDWDRLGKTFYLLDTFAGLDPRFVTDGEREAGALEVSEHHVRTGMYVDSVDSVRANFAQWRNHRIVVGAVPETLDQVDADAVAFLHIDMNCAPPEVAALRHFWPRLSPGAFVLLDDYANRGRDEQRVAMDELASELDVKICAFPTGQGLLIKPGR
;
A
#
# COMPACT_ATOMS: atom_id res chain seq x y z
N MET A 1 6.87 14.91 -18.36
CA MET A 1 7.40 13.54 -18.33
C MET A 1 6.30 12.50 -18.65
N VAL A 2 5.69 12.54 -19.84
CA VAL A 2 4.56 11.64 -20.25
C VAL A 2 4.83 11.04 -21.63
N SER A 3 6.09 11.08 -22.11
CA SER A 3 6.44 10.72 -23.50
C SER A 3 6.50 9.22 -23.81
N GLY A 4 6.43 8.35 -22.82
CA GLY A 4 6.48 6.88 -23.01
C GLY A 4 5.13 6.16 -22.93
N LEU A 5 4.06 6.84 -22.52
CA LEU A 5 2.75 6.23 -22.35
C LEU A 5 1.95 6.18 -23.67
N SER A 6 1.09 5.17 -23.82
CA SER A 6 0.19 5.06 -24.97
C SER A 6 -0.69 6.31 -25.11
N ARG A 7 -1.17 6.59 -26.35
CA ARG A 7 -2.06 7.73 -26.61
C ARG A 7 -3.34 7.64 -25.76
N ARG A 8 -3.87 6.43 -25.52
CA ARG A 8 -5.06 6.18 -24.69
C ARG A 8 -4.79 6.52 -23.22
N THR A 9 -3.66 6.07 -22.66
CA THR A 9 -3.27 6.33 -21.27
C THR A 9 -3.01 7.83 -21.02
N ARG A 10 -2.38 8.52 -21.99
CA ARG A 10 -2.19 9.97 -21.92
C ARG A 10 -3.50 10.74 -21.94
N LEU A 11 -4.43 10.38 -22.82
CA LEU A 11 -5.76 11.02 -22.90
C LEU A 11 -6.54 10.77 -21.60
N TRP A 12 -6.48 9.57 -21.03
CA TRP A 12 -7.11 9.25 -19.76
C TRP A 12 -6.55 10.09 -18.61
N LEU A 13 -5.22 10.19 -18.47
CA LEU A 13 -4.58 11.03 -17.45
C LEU A 13 -4.95 12.52 -17.60
N TRP A 14 -5.07 13.01 -18.83
CA TRP A 14 -5.51 14.38 -19.09
C TRP A 14 -6.98 14.61 -18.71
N SER A 15 -7.86 13.66 -19.01
CA SER A 15 -9.28 13.77 -18.66
C SER A 15 -9.46 13.77 -17.14
N VAL A 16 -8.83 12.85 -16.42
CA VAL A 16 -8.89 12.75 -14.96
C VAL A 16 -8.38 14.04 -14.29
N ARG A 17 -7.24 14.59 -14.76
CA ARG A 17 -6.72 15.86 -14.25
C ARG A 17 -7.65 17.05 -14.51
N ALA A 18 -8.30 17.09 -15.68
CA ALA A 18 -9.25 18.12 -16.01
C ALA A 18 -10.52 18.02 -15.14
N GLU A 19 -11.00 16.81 -14.88
CA GLU A 19 -12.15 16.56 -13.99
C GLU A 19 -11.86 17.00 -12.56
N TYR A 20 -10.66 16.72 -12.03
CA TYR A 20 -10.26 17.18 -10.69
C TYR A 20 -10.13 18.68 -10.60
N TRP A 21 -9.51 19.32 -11.62
CA TRP A 21 -9.42 20.76 -11.67
C TRP A 21 -10.79 21.41 -11.70
N LEU A 22 -11.69 20.87 -12.52
CA LEU A 22 -13.07 21.36 -12.64
C LEU A 22 -13.84 21.19 -11.32
N ALA A 23 -13.73 20.02 -10.68
CA ALA A 23 -14.37 19.75 -9.41
C ALA A 23 -13.89 20.72 -8.32
N ARG A 24 -12.60 20.95 -8.21
CA ARG A 24 -12.02 21.89 -7.24
C ARG A 24 -12.39 23.33 -7.51
N THR A 25 -12.50 23.73 -8.77
CA THR A 25 -12.80 25.10 -9.17
C THR A 25 -14.27 25.45 -8.99
N LEU A 26 -15.17 24.52 -9.36
CA LEU A 26 -16.61 24.76 -9.32
C LEU A 26 -17.25 24.41 -7.98
N LEU A 27 -16.61 23.51 -7.20
CA LEU A 27 -17.15 22.99 -5.95
C LEU A 27 -16.09 23.17 -4.84
N PRO A 28 -15.99 24.36 -4.26
CA PRO A 28 -15.03 24.63 -3.22
C PRO A 28 -15.22 23.68 -2.03
N LYS A 29 -14.12 23.23 -1.42
CA LYS A 29 -14.04 22.20 -0.38
C LYS A 29 -14.35 20.78 -0.86
N THR A 30 -14.12 20.48 -2.14
CA THR A 30 -14.20 19.13 -2.68
C THR A 30 -12.82 18.48 -2.66
N TYR A 31 -12.71 17.30 -2.07
CA TYR A 31 -11.53 16.45 -2.27
C TYR A 31 -11.59 15.86 -3.68
N ALA A 32 -10.50 15.99 -4.45
CA ALA A 32 -10.43 15.45 -5.80
C ALA A 32 -8.96 15.04 -6.09
N ASN A 33 -8.56 13.88 -5.61
CA ASN A 33 -7.24 13.29 -5.76
C ASN A 33 -7.36 11.76 -5.81
N ASP A 34 -6.31 11.07 -6.25
CA ASP A 34 -6.16 9.61 -6.16
C ASP A 34 -7.42 8.85 -6.62
N ALA A 35 -7.92 9.16 -7.81
CA ALA A 35 -9.14 8.58 -8.40
C ALA A 35 -10.43 8.77 -7.56
N LEU A 36 -10.41 9.59 -6.49
CA LEU A 36 -11.54 9.87 -5.63
C LEU A 36 -11.99 11.33 -5.78
N ILE A 37 -13.30 11.53 -6.00
CA ILE A 37 -13.96 12.82 -5.83
C ILE A 37 -14.97 12.67 -4.68
N CYS A 38 -14.78 13.45 -3.61
CA CYS A 38 -15.59 13.35 -2.40
C CYS A 38 -16.08 14.73 -1.97
N PHE A 39 -17.39 14.84 -1.73
CA PHE A 39 -18.05 16.04 -1.21
C PHE A 39 -18.24 16.02 0.31
N ASN A 40 -17.91 14.89 0.94
CA ASN A 40 -17.96 14.76 2.39
C ASN A 40 -16.75 15.42 3.03
N SER A 41 -16.84 15.67 4.35
CA SER A 41 -15.74 16.23 5.10
C SER A 41 -14.49 15.35 5.00
N TYR A 42 -13.35 16.00 4.78
CA TYR A 42 -12.02 15.40 4.85
C TYR A 42 -11.13 16.18 5.85
N ALA A 43 -11.74 16.62 6.95
CA ALA A 43 -11.09 17.47 7.95
C ALA A 43 -9.87 16.80 8.62
N PHE A 44 -9.70 15.47 8.49
CA PHE A 44 -8.50 14.76 8.95
C PHE A 44 -7.21 15.30 8.31
N VAL A 45 -7.27 15.88 7.11
CA VAL A 45 -6.08 16.47 6.46
C VAL A 45 -5.54 17.69 7.22
N ASP A 46 -6.38 18.31 8.04
CA ASP A 46 -6.00 19.47 8.88
C ASP A 46 -5.49 19.03 10.27
N ASP A 47 -5.59 17.73 10.61
CA ASP A 47 -5.04 17.19 11.85
C ASP A 47 -3.51 17.29 11.85
N PRO A 48 -2.89 17.96 12.83
CA PRO A 48 -1.44 18.11 12.89
C PRO A 48 -0.69 16.77 12.96
N ALA A 49 -1.23 15.75 13.65
CA ALA A 49 -0.62 14.43 13.74
C ALA A 49 -0.65 13.72 12.37
N PHE A 50 -1.80 13.75 11.68
CA PHE A 50 -1.91 13.25 10.32
C PHE A 50 -0.93 13.95 9.38
N GLN A 51 -0.90 15.29 9.39
CA GLN A 51 -0.01 16.06 8.53
C GLN A 51 1.47 15.75 8.77
N HIS A 52 1.85 15.52 10.03
CA HIS A 52 3.22 15.19 10.38
C HIS A 52 3.61 13.83 9.82
N ALA A 53 2.78 12.81 10.05
CA ALA A 53 2.95 11.46 9.53
C ALA A 53 2.96 11.42 8.00
N TYR A 54 2.01 12.10 7.36
CA TYR A 54 1.92 12.18 5.90
C TYR A 54 3.18 12.80 5.28
N ARG A 55 3.64 13.93 5.83
CA ARG A 55 4.90 14.56 5.38
C ARG A 55 6.10 13.65 5.60
N ARG A 56 6.09 12.82 6.66
CA ARG A 56 7.17 11.84 6.87
C ARG A 56 7.17 10.77 5.77
N GLY A 57 6.00 10.25 5.39
CA GLY A 57 5.86 9.36 4.24
C GLY A 57 6.34 10.01 2.94
N ALA A 58 5.92 11.24 2.66
CA ALA A 58 6.32 11.98 1.46
C ALA A 58 7.83 12.22 1.37
N ARG A 59 8.54 12.35 2.50
CA ARG A 59 10.02 12.47 2.52
C ARG A 59 10.69 11.23 1.94
N ALA A 60 10.11 10.04 2.08
CA ALA A 60 10.64 8.83 1.46
C ALA A 60 10.71 8.95 -0.08
N LEU A 61 9.80 9.70 -0.68
CA LEU A 61 9.78 10.04 -2.12
C LEU A 61 10.56 11.33 -2.45
N GLY A 62 11.51 11.74 -1.63
CA GLY A 62 12.23 13.00 -1.83
C GLY A 62 11.40 14.26 -1.55
N GLY A 63 10.33 14.14 -0.77
CA GLY A 63 9.42 15.23 -0.41
C GLY A 63 8.44 15.61 -1.53
N GLN A 64 8.36 14.82 -2.59
CA GLN A 64 7.40 15.02 -3.68
C GLN A 64 6.14 14.21 -3.41
N ASP A 65 5.01 14.89 -3.36
CA ASP A 65 3.69 14.27 -3.26
C ASP A 65 2.99 14.35 -4.62
N TRP A 66 3.31 13.40 -5.48
CA TRP A 66 2.80 13.39 -6.85
C TRP A 66 1.36 12.89 -6.94
N TYR A 67 0.90 12.14 -5.92
CA TYR A 67 -0.35 11.41 -5.95
C TYR A 67 -1.43 11.99 -5.06
N GLN A 68 -1.02 12.70 -4.00
CA GLN A 68 -1.96 13.22 -3.00
C GLN A 68 -2.83 12.08 -2.42
N TRP A 69 -2.17 11.13 -1.77
CA TRP A 69 -2.76 9.90 -1.22
C TRP A 69 -3.40 10.08 0.17
N GLU A 70 -3.89 11.26 0.51
CA GLU A 70 -4.32 11.57 1.88
C GLU A 70 -5.38 10.58 2.39
N TRP A 71 -6.40 10.26 1.58
CA TRP A 71 -7.41 9.30 2.00
C TRP A 71 -6.87 7.88 2.15
N ARG A 72 -6.02 7.43 1.24
CA ARG A 72 -5.38 6.10 1.29
C ARG A 72 -4.51 5.98 2.55
N VAL A 73 -3.69 6.98 2.82
CA VAL A 73 -2.85 7.04 4.02
C VAL A 73 -3.70 7.14 5.29
N HIS A 74 -4.80 7.92 5.27
CA HIS A 74 -5.72 8.01 6.42
C HIS A 74 -6.31 6.65 6.80
N VAL A 75 -6.76 5.86 5.82
CA VAL A 75 -7.23 4.48 6.04
C VAL A 75 -6.11 3.61 6.63
N GLY A 76 -4.90 3.69 6.06
CA GLY A 76 -3.74 2.94 6.53
C GLY A 76 -3.34 3.30 7.97
N LEU A 77 -3.30 4.59 8.32
CA LEU A 77 -2.98 5.06 9.67
C LEU A 77 -4.06 4.63 10.68
N TRP A 78 -5.34 4.71 10.29
CA TRP A 78 -6.43 4.25 11.15
C TRP A 78 -6.35 2.75 11.44
N ALA A 79 -6.12 1.94 10.40
CA ALA A 79 -5.99 0.49 10.54
C ALA A 79 -4.76 0.12 11.39
N ALA A 80 -3.60 0.75 11.13
CA ALA A 80 -2.38 0.55 11.89
C ALA A 80 -2.52 0.98 13.36
N ALA A 81 -3.16 2.12 13.64
CA ALA A 81 -3.41 2.58 14.99
C ALA A 81 -4.34 1.64 15.77
N SER A 82 -5.37 1.13 15.10
CA SER A 82 -6.26 0.13 15.69
C SER A 82 -5.51 -1.19 15.99
N ALA A 83 -4.70 -1.65 15.04
CA ALA A 83 -3.88 -2.85 15.16
C ALA A 83 -2.77 -2.72 16.23
N SER A 84 -2.28 -1.51 16.50
CA SER A 84 -1.23 -1.28 17.50
C SER A 84 -1.63 -1.70 18.92
N GLN A 85 -2.93 -1.79 19.18
CA GLN A 85 -3.50 -2.21 20.47
C GLN A 85 -3.56 -3.75 20.62
N LEU A 86 -3.30 -4.50 19.55
CA LEU A 86 -3.30 -5.97 19.56
C LEU A 86 -1.89 -6.50 19.79
N ASP A 87 -1.80 -7.74 20.27
CA ASP A 87 -0.53 -8.43 20.30
C ASP A 87 -0.07 -8.79 18.86
N GLY A 88 1.24 -8.73 18.62
CA GLY A 88 1.84 -9.08 17.35
C GLY A 88 2.52 -7.91 16.65
N ASP A 89 3.34 -8.27 15.68
CA ASP A 89 4.15 -7.38 14.87
C ASP A 89 3.39 -6.85 13.64
N PHE A 90 4.03 -5.97 12.90
CA PHE A 90 3.52 -5.42 11.66
C PHE A 90 4.31 -5.96 10.47
N VAL A 91 3.61 -6.19 9.36
CA VAL A 91 4.21 -6.67 8.11
C VAL A 91 3.69 -5.85 6.94
N GLU A 92 4.56 -5.40 6.07
CA GLU A 92 4.25 -4.82 4.78
C GLU A 92 4.93 -5.63 3.68
N CYS A 93 4.14 -6.10 2.72
CA CYS A 93 4.59 -6.78 1.51
C CYS A 93 4.36 -5.86 0.31
N GLY A 94 5.45 -5.37 -0.29
CA GLY A 94 5.43 -4.27 -1.25
C GLY A 94 5.62 -2.92 -0.55
N VAL A 95 6.86 -2.51 -0.38
CA VAL A 95 7.27 -1.35 0.43
C VAL A 95 7.63 -0.16 -0.45
N SER A 96 8.23 -0.44 -1.63
CA SER A 96 8.83 0.59 -2.48
C SER A 96 9.73 1.53 -1.68
N TYR A 97 9.51 2.82 -1.69
CA TYR A 97 10.25 3.80 -0.87
C TYR A 97 9.87 3.79 0.61
N GLY A 98 8.79 3.11 0.99
CA GLY A 98 8.28 3.07 2.37
C GLY A 98 7.44 4.29 2.75
N PHE A 99 6.58 4.76 1.85
CA PHE A 99 5.70 5.90 2.15
C PHE A 99 4.76 5.58 3.31
N LEU A 100 3.94 4.52 3.17
CA LEU A 100 2.94 4.17 4.18
C LEU A 100 3.59 3.72 5.48
N SER A 101 4.55 2.82 5.41
CA SER A 101 5.25 2.33 6.61
C SER A 101 5.96 3.45 7.37
N SER A 102 6.59 4.41 6.68
CA SER A 102 7.18 5.59 7.35
C SER A 102 6.14 6.49 8.01
N ALA A 103 4.99 6.69 7.34
CA ALA A 103 3.89 7.47 7.92
C ALA A 103 3.30 6.76 9.16
N VAL A 104 3.13 5.44 9.11
CA VAL A 104 2.67 4.61 10.24
C VAL A 104 3.63 4.70 11.41
N MET A 105 4.93 4.50 11.15
CA MET A 105 5.95 4.52 12.22
C MET A 105 6.06 5.88 12.90
N GLU A 106 5.94 6.96 12.12
CA GLU A 106 5.91 8.32 12.66
C GLU A 106 4.64 8.58 13.47
N TYR A 107 3.47 8.18 12.95
CA TYR A 107 2.19 8.42 13.58
C TYR A 107 2.06 7.72 14.94
N LEU A 108 2.66 6.53 15.06
CA LEU A 108 2.53 5.66 16.23
C LEU A 108 3.67 5.83 17.24
N ASP A 109 4.65 6.72 17.02
CA ASP A 109 5.88 6.79 17.82
C ASP A 109 6.52 5.39 17.97
N TRP A 110 6.85 4.79 16.83
CA TRP A 110 7.07 3.36 16.64
C TRP A 110 7.97 2.69 17.68
N ASP A 111 9.10 3.29 18.00
CA ASP A 111 10.08 2.69 18.91
C ASP A 111 9.56 2.51 20.35
N ARG A 112 8.42 3.12 20.69
CA ARG A 112 7.77 2.95 22.01
C ARG A 112 6.79 1.78 22.05
N LEU A 113 6.36 1.25 20.90
CA LEU A 113 5.37 0.17 20.85
C LEU A 113 5.97 -1.19 21.24
N GLY A 114 7.30 -1.37 21.12
CA GLY A 114 7.97 -2.64 21.37
C GLY A 114 7.64 -3.72 20.33
N LYS A 115 7.12 -3.32 19.15
CA LYS A 115 6.78 -4.20 18.02
C LYS A 115 7.85 -4.08 16.93
N THR A 116 7.97 -5.10 16.09
CA THR A 116 8.82 -5.10 14.90
C THR A 116 7.97 -4.81 13.66
N PHE A 117 8.46 -3.97 12.73
CA PHE A 117 7.88 -3.80 11.42
C PHE A 117 8.73 -4.51 10.37
N TYR A 118 8.19 -5.57 9.78
CA TYR A 118 8.83 -6.30 8.68
C TYR A 118 8.44 -5.66 7.36
N LEU A 119 9.43 -5.34 6.54
CA LEU A 119 9.33 -4.57 5.30
C LEU A 119 9.86 -5.42 4.15
N LEU A 120 8.97 -6.12 3.44
CA LEU A 120 9.31 -7.07 2.39
C LEU A 120 9.12 -6.44 1.01
N ASP A 121 10.16 -6.44 0.18
CA ASP A 121 10.10 -5.96 -1.21
C ASP A 121 11.26 -6.51 -2.04
N THR A 122 11.10 -6.59 -3.34
CA THR A 122 12.19 -6.85 -4.27
C THR A 122 13.15 -5.66 -4.35
N PHE A 123 12.64 -4.44 -4.14
CA PHE A 123 13.28 -3.15 -4.39
C PHE A 123 13.83 -3.03 -5.83
N ALA A 124 13.14 -3.71 -6.75
CA ALA A 124 13.51 -3.79 -8.16
C ALA A 124 12.28 -3.85 -9.10
N GLY A 125 11.07 -3.55 -8.57
CA GLY A 125 9.81 -3.69 -9.29
C GLY A 125 9.25 -5.12 -9.26
N LEU A 126 8.34 -5.45 -10.17
CA LEU A 126 7.71 -6.78 -10.23
C LEU A 126 8.70 -7.86 -10.64
N ASP A 127 8.65 -9.00 -9.94
CA ASP A 127 9.36 -10.21 -10.38
C ASP A 127 8.54 -10.92 -11.47
N PRO A 128 9.06 -11.05 -12.71
CA PRO A 128 8.32 -11.65 -13.80
C PRO A 128 7.88 -13.11 -13.54
N ARG A 129 8.51 -13.83 -12.63
CA ARG A 129 8.16 -15.21 -12.29
C ARG A 129 6.79 -15.35 -11.64
N PHE A 130 6.32 -14.29 -11.00
CA PHE A 130 5.09 -14.27 -10.20
C PHE A 130 3.97 -13.42 -10.79
N VAL A 131 4.11 -12.97 -12.03
CA VAL A 131 3.08 -12.24 -12.76
C VAL A 131 2.28 -13.21 -13.62
N THR A 132 0.95 -13.21 -13.55
CA THR A 132 0.07 -14.07 -14.35
C THR A 132 0.14 -13.73 -15.84
N ASP A 133 -0.36 -14.61 -16.69
CA ASP A 133 -0.43 -14.34 -18.15
C ASP A 133 -1.39 -13.18 -18.43
N GLY A 134 -2.51 -13.09 -17.73
CA GLY A 134 -3.46 -11.97 -17.89
C GLY A 134 -2.89 -10.64 -17.45
N GLU A 135 -2.17 -10.58 -16.31
CA GLU A 135 -1.46 -9.38 -15.87
C GLU A 135 -0.36 -8.96 -16.87
N ARG A 136 0.35 -9.94 -17.48
CA ARG A 136 1.33 -9.66 -18.55
C ARG A 136 0.65 -9.07 -19.78
N GLU A 137 -0.45 -9.67 -20.24
CA GLU A 137 -1.22 -9.17 -21.38
C GLU A 137 -1.80 -7.78 -21.11
N ALA A 138 -2.14 -7.48 -19.86
CA ALA A 138 -2.55 -6.15 -19.41
C ALA A 138 -1.39 -5.14 -19.31
N GLY A 139 -0.12 -5.57 -19.47
CA GLY A 139 1.06 -4.71 -19.49
C GLY A 139 1.65 -4.41 -18.10
N ALA A 140 1.45 -5.29 -17.11
CA ALA A 140 1.92 -5.07 -15.74
C ALA A 140 3.45 -4.92 -15.66
N LEU A 141 4.20 -5.73 -16.42
CA LEU A 141 5.67 -5.67 -16.43
C LEU A 141 6.18 -4.38 -17.04
N GLU A 142 5.63 -3.95 -18.18
CA GLU A 142 6.00 -2.70 -18.85
C GLU A 142 5.73 -1.48 -17.98
N VAL A 143 4.61 -1.51 -17.24
CA VAL A 143 4.26 -0.45 -16.27
C VAL A 143 5.26 -0.44 -15.13
N SER A 144 5.60 -1.61 -14.56
CA SER A 144 6.57 -1.74 -13.48
C SER A 144 7.97 -1.24 -13.90
N GLU A 145 8.47 -1.68 -15.06
CA GLU A 145 9.75 -1.20 -15.61
C GLU A 145 9.74 0.32 -15.84
N HIS A 146 8.62 0.86 -16.31
CA HIS A 146 8.48 2.31 -16.48
C HIS A 146 8.54 3.02 -15.13
N HIS A 147 7.90 2.50 -14.11
CA HIS A 147 7.89 3.07 -12.76
C HIS A 147 9.29 3.06 -12.13
N VAL A 148 10.04 1.97 -12.24
CA VAL A 148 11.43 1.89 -11.79
C VAL A 148 12.29 2.92 -12.54
N ARG A 149 12.23 2.93 -13.87
CA ARG A 149 13.02 3.85 -14.70
C ARG A 149 12.72 5.34 -14.44
N THR A 150 11.51 5.68 -14.07
CA THR A 150 11.09 7.07 -13.80
C THR A 150 11.24 7.49 -12.36
N GLY A 151 11.69 6.57 -11.48
CA GLY A 151 11.81 6.82 -10.04
C GLY A 151 10.47 6.88 -9.32
N MET A 152 9.43 6.29 -9.88
CA MET A 152 8.14 6.11 -9.21
C MET A 152 8.20 4.93 -8.25
N TYR A 153 8.87 3.84 -8.64
CA TYR A 153 9.28 2.76 -7.77
C TYR A 153 10.76 2.89 -7.44
N VAL A 154 11.12 2.43 -6.25
CA VAL A 154 12.51 2.39 -5.82
C VAL A 154 13.31 1.40 -6.67
N ASP A 155 14.57 1.74 -6.92
CA ASP A 155 15.54 0.90 -7.64
C ASP A 155 16.73 0.48 -6.76
N SER A 156 16.73 0.89 -5.49
CA SER A 156 17.82 0.65 -4.55
C SER A 156 17.34 0.50 -3.10
N VAL A 157 17.66 -0.63 -2.50
CA VAL A 157 17.39 -0.87 -1.09
C VAL A 157 18.16 0.08 -0.15
N ASP A 158 19.26 0.66 -0.59
CA ASP A 158 20.06 1.54 0.25
C ASP A 158 19.36 2.85 0.58
N SER A 159 18.57 3.40 -0.36
CA SER A 159 17.72 4.55 -0.10
C SER A 159 16.65 4.24 0.95
N VAL A 160 16.09 3.03 0.90
CA VAL A 160 15.09 2.55 1.86
C VAL A 160 15.73 2.34 3.24
N ARG A 161 16.90 1.72 3.31
CA ARG A 161 17.66 1.61 4.57
C ARG A 161 17.94 2.97 5.21
N ALA A 162 18.35 3.94 4.39
CA ALA A 162 18.56 5.31 4.85
C ALA A 162 17.26 5.96 5.36
N ASN A 163 16.13 5.73 4.67
CA ASN A 163 14.83 6.25 5.08
C ASN A 163 14.39 5.72 6.46
N PHE A 164 14.63 4.43 6.75
CA PHE A 164 14.21 3.81 8.01
C PHE A 164 15.26 3.89 9.14
N ALA A 165 16.46 4.41 8.88
CA ALA A 165 17.57 4.45 9.84
C ALA A 165 17.27 5.16 11.18
N GLN A 166 16.24 6.00 11.23
CA GLN A 166 15.83 6.70 12.45
C GLN A 166 15.13 5.80 13.48
N TRP A 167 14.53 4.68 13.03
CA TRP A 167 13.84 3.72 13.89
C TRP A 167 14.70 2.46 14.12
N ARG A 168 14.57 1.84 15.28
CA ARG A 168 15.35 0.65 15.65
C ARG A 168 14.64 -0.65 15.37
N ASN A 169 13.30 -0.65 15.54
CA ASN A 169 12.50 -1.87 15.55
C ASN A 169 11.86 -2.11 14.18
N HIS A 170 12.67 -2.28 13.14
CA HIS A 170 12.24 -2.69 11.82
C HIS A 170 13.19 -3.70 11.20
N ARG A 171 12.73 -4.48 10.24
CA ARG A 171 13.54 -5.41 9.46
C ARG A 171 13.20 -5.30 7.99
N ILE A 172 14.17 -4.93 7.17
CA ILE A 172 14.05 -4.91 5.70
C ILE A 172 14.42 -6.28 5.18
N VAL A 173 13.48 -6.92 4.47
CA VAL A 173 13.62 -8.24 3.85
C VAL A 173 13.63 -8.08 2.35
N VAL A 174 14.79 -8.29 1.72
CA VAL A 174 15.00 -8.07 0.29
C VAL A 174 14.73 -9.34 -0.49
N GLY A 175 13.82 -9.29 -1.43
CA GLY A 175 13.52 -10.38 -2.36
C GLY A 175 12.04 -10.52 -2.65
N ALA A 176 11.72 -11.44 -3.53
CA ALA A 176 10.35 -11.66 -3.98
C ALA A 176 9.54 -12.49 -2.97
N VAL A 177 8.26 -12.14 -2.81
CA VAL A 177 7.25 -13.00 -2.21
C VAL A 177 6.82 -14.02 -3.29
N PRO A 178 6.72 -15.34 -2.97
CA PRO A 178 6.68 -15.94 -1.61
C PRO A 178 8.04 -16.35 -1.02
N GLU A 179 9.14 -16.24 -1.74
CA GLU A 179 10.45 -16.80 -1.37
C GLU A 179 11.01 -16.21 -0.05
N THR A 180 10.56 -15.02 0.32
CA THR A 180 11.05 -14.29 1.51
C THR A 180 10.15 -14.40 2.73
N LEU A 181 8.97 -14.99 2.62
CA LEU A 181 7.98 -15.02 3.71
C LEU A 181 8.50 -15.71 4.98
N ASP A 182 9.30 -16.77 4.83
CA ASP A 182 9.88 -17.52 5.97
C ASP A 182 10.98 -16.75 6.70
N GLN A 183 11.42 -15.59 6.18
CA GLN A 183 12.36 -14.71 6.86
C GLN A 183 11.69 -13.79 7.90
N VAL A 184 10.35 -13.79 7.93
CA VAL A 184 9.57 -13.09 8.95
C VAL A 184 9.37 -14.02 10.14
N ASP A 185 10.10 -13.76 11.21
CA ASP A 185 10.12 -14.57 12.43
C ASP A 185 9.09 -14.09 13.49
N ALA A 186 8.08 -13.29 13.07
CA ALA A 186 6.98 -12.87 13.93
C ALA A 186 6.10 -14.04 14.36
N ASP A 187 5.93 -14.25 15.66
CA ASP A 187 5.04 -15.26 16.22
C ASP A 187 3.55 -14.91 15.98
N ALA A 188 3.24 -13.63 16.03
CA ALA A 188 1.91 -13.07 15.77
C ALA A 188 2.01 -11.79 14.94
N VAL A 189 0.98 -11.54 14.10
CA VAL A 189 0.90 -10.35 13.25
C VAL A 189 -0.40 -9.62 13.54
N ALA A 190 -0.30 -8.35 13.94
CA ALA A 190 -1.44 -7.49 14.24
C ALA A 190 -1.88 -6.65 13.03
N PHE A 191 -0.95 -6.29 12.15
CA PHE A 191 -1.19 -5.52 10.94
C PHE A 191 -0.44 -6.12 9.75
N LEU A 192 -1.16 -6.41 8.67
CA LEU A 192 -0.60 -6.86 7.42
C LEU A 192 -1.04 -5.93 6.30
N HIS A 193 -0.10 -5.25 5.67
CA HIS A 193 -0.32 -4.47 4.46
C HIS A 193 0.23 -5.21 3.24
N ILE A 194 -0.57 -5.29 2.17
CA ILE A 194 -0.23 -5.99 0.93
C ILE A 194 -0.39 -5.03 -0.24
N ASP A 195 0.71 -4.74 -0.93
CA ASP A 195 0.82 -3.81 -2.07
C ASP A 195 1.89 -4.29 -3.06
N MET A 196 1.67 -5.45 -3.66
CA MET A 196 2.67 -6.03 -4.58
C MET A 196 2.27 -5.93 -6.05
N ASN A 197 1.12 -5.36 -6.34
CA ASN A 197 0.67 -5.04 -7.68
C ASN A 197 0.52 -6.24 -8.65
N CYS A 198 0.47 -7.47 -8.11
CA CYS A 198 0.16 -8.69 -8.85
C CYS A 198 -0.40 -9.79 -7.94
N ALA A 199 -1.35 -10.57 -8.46
CA ALA A 199 -2.19 -11.47 -7.69
C ALA A 199 -1.44 -12.62 -6.97
N PRO A 200 -0.52 -13.39 -7.60
CA PRO A 200 0.08 -14.56 -6.97
C PRO A 200 0.84 -14.26 -5.67
N PRO A 201 1.75 -13.26 -5.58
CA PRO A 201 2.45 -12.97 -4.34
C PRO A 201 1.54 -12.39 -3.27
N GLU A 202 0.49 -11.62 -3.63
CA GLU A 202 -0.48 -11.08 -2.66
C GLU A 202 -1.27 -12.20 -1.99
N VAL A 203 -1.78 -13.16 -2.78
CA VAL A 203 -2.46 -14.36 -2.28
C VAL A 203 -1.53 -15.19 -1.40
N ALA A 204 -0.28 -15.38 -1.84
CA ALA A 204 0.71 -16.13 -1.07
C ALA A 204 1.01 -15.47 0.29
N ALA A 205 1.15 -14.15 0.32
CA ALA A 205 1.37 -13.39 1.56
C ALA A 205 0.19 -13.55 2.53
N LEU A 206 -1.04 -13.31 2.08
CA LEU A 206 -2.21 -13.45 2.95
C LEU A 206 -2.35 -14.89 3.46
N ARG A 207 -2.20 -15.91 2.61
CA ARG A 207 -2.27 -17.32 2.98
C ARG A 207 -1.20 -17.70 4.02
N HIS A 208 0.03 -17.22 3.83
CA HIS A 208 1.15 -17.50 4.72
C HIS A 208 0.96 -16.88 6.12
N PHE A 209 0.55 -15.61 6.18
CA PHE A 209 0.37 -14.90 7.46
C PHE A 209 -0.95 -15.22 8.15
N TRP A 210 -1.96 -15.75 7.44
CA TRP A 210 -3.29 -16.00 7.99
C TRP A 210 -3.30 -16.77 9.33
N PRO A 211 -2.56 -17.87 9.49
CA PRO A 211 -2.54 -18.60 10.79
C PRO A 211 -1.85 -17.81 11.91
N ARG A 212 -0.98 -16.85 11.58
CA ARG A 212 -0.25 -16.00 12.53
C ARG A 212 -0.93 -14.66 12.80
N LEU A 213 -2.01 -14.32 12.06
CA LEU A 213 -2.76 -13.11 12.35
C LEU A 213 -3.43 -13.21 13.71
N SER A 214 -3.21 -12.23 14.56
CA SER A 214 -3.86 -12.10 15.86
C SER A 214 -5.38 -11.94 15.69
N PRO A 215 -6.21 -12.45 16.61
CA PRO A 215 -7.63 -12.14 16.61
C PRO A 215 -7.87 -10.63 16.57
N GLY A 216 -8.64 -10.15 15.60
CA GLY A 216 -8.88 -8.73 15.38
C GLY A 216 -7.81 -8.03 14.52
N ALA A 217 -6.75 -8.74 14.07
CA ALA A 217 -5.73 -8.17 13.19
C ALA A 217 -6.33 -7.57 11.91
N PHE A 218 -5.74 -6.48 11.47
CA PHE A 218 -6.13 -5.78 10.26
C PHE A 218 -5.26 -6.20 9.09
N VAL A 219 -5.91 -6.55 7.97
CA VAL A 219 -5.24 -6.77 6.68
C VAL A 219 -5.71 -5.71 5.70
N LEU A 220 -4.80 -4.87 5.25
CA LEU A 220 -5.04 -3.82 4.27
C LEU A 220 -4.47 -4.25 2.93
N LEU A 221 -5.32 -4.27 1.90
CA LEU A 221 -4.98 -4.57 0.51
C LEU A 221 -5.00 -3.25 -0.27
N ASP A 222 -3.86 -2.83 -0.83
CA ASP A 222 -3.75 -1.47 -1.38
C ASP A 222 -4.51 -1.30 -2.70
N ASP A 223 -4.51 -2.31 -3.56
CA ASP A 223 -5.05 -2.24 -4.92
C ASP A 223 -6.33 -3.07 -5.14
N TYR A 224 -6.93 -3.63 -4.10
CA TYR A 224 -8.06 -4.58 -4.19
C TYR A 224 -9.25 -4.09 -5.05
N ALA A 225 -9.61 -2.84 -4.93
CA ALA A 225 -10.74 -2.23 -5.65
C ALA A 225 -10.29 -1.24 -6.74
N ASN A 226 -9.00 -1.21 -7.08
CA ASN A 226 -8.48 -0.36 -8.13
C ASN A 226 -8.92 -0.85 -9.51
N ARG A 227 -9.29 0.12 -10.36
CA ARG A 227 -9.68 -0.17 -11.73
C ARG A 227 -8.49 -0.74 -12.52
N GLY A 228 -8.69 -1.89 -13.17
CA GLY A 228 -7.65 -2.59 -13.92
C GLY A 228 -6.81 -3.57 -13.09
N ARG A 229 -7.23 -3.82 -11.83
CA ARG A 229 -6.64 -4.81 -10.93
C ARG A 229 -7.60 -5.99 -10.66
N ASP A 230 -8.42 -6.35 -11.65
CA ASP A 230 -9.47 -7.36 -11.48
C ASP A 230 -8.94 -8.73 -11.12
N GLU A 231 -7.77 -9.13 -11.61
CA GLU A 231 -7.15 -10.42 -11.26
C GLU A 231 -6.77 -10.48 -9.77
N GLN A 232 -6.17 -9.43 -9.23
CA GLN A 232 -5.85 -9.33 -7.79
C GLN A 232 -7.13 -9.42 -6.95
N ARG A 233 -8.18 -8.66 -7.33
CA ARG A 233 -9.47 -8.69 -6.63
C ARG A 233 -10.10 -10.09 -6.66
N VAL A 234 -10.18 -10.73 -7.82
CA VAL A 234 -10.78 -12.06 -7.97
C VAL A 234 -10.03 -13.09 -7.14
N ALA A 235 -8.69 -13.11 -7.22
CA ALA A 235 -7.87 -14.03 -6.46
C ALA A 235 -7.97 -13.83 -4.93
N MET A 236 -8.09 -12.56 -4.49
CA MET A 236 -8.31 -12.24 -3.07
C MET A 236 -9.72 -12.61 -2.60
N ASP A 237 -10.75 -12.43 -3.43
CA ASP A 237 -12.13 -12.86 -3.14
C ASP A 237 -12.25 -14.38 -2.99
N GLU A 238 -11.57 -15.14 -3.86
CA GLU A 238 -11.48 -16.59 -3.77
C GLU A 238 -10.81 -17.01 -2.45
N LEU A 239 -9.65 -16.45 -2.12
CA LEU A 239 -8.97 -16.73 -0.86
C LEU A 239 -9.82 -16.32 0.36
N ALA A 240 -10.46 -15.16 0.33
CA ALA A 240 -11.34 -14.71 1.42
C ALA A 240 -12.52 -15.67 1.61
N SER A 241 -13.06 -16.24 0.53
CA SER A 241 -14.11 -17.26 0.59
C SER A 241 -13.60 -18.56 1.22
N GLU A 242 -12.38 -19.03 0.88
CA GLU A 242 -11.75 -20.18 1.51
C GLU A 242 -11.54 -19.98 3.01
N LEU A 243 -11.22 -18.74 3.43
CA LEU A 243 -10.94 -18.35 4.81
C LEU A 243 -12.19 -17.97 5.61
N ASP A 244 -13.39 -18.03 5.00
CA ASP A 244 -14.68 -17.63 5.58
C ASP A 244 -14.68 -16.20 6.13
N VAL A 245 -14.15 -15.24 5.34
CA VAL A 245 -14.13 -13.81 5.66
C VAL A 245 -14.64 -12.97 4.51
N LYS A 246 -14.88 -11.68 4.77
CA LYS A 246 -15.29 -10.70 3.77
C LYS A 246 -14.30 -9.55 3.71
N ILE A 247 -14.02 -9.09 2.50
CA ILE A 247 -13.22 -7.91 2.24
C ILE A 247 -14.15 -6.72 2.04
N CYS A 248 -13.91 -5.64 2.77
CA CYS A 248 -14.61 -4.37 2.59
C CYS A 248 -13.83 -3.52 1.58
N ALA A 249 -14.44 -3.22 0.42
CA ALA A 249 -13.85 -2.32 -0.57
C ALA A 249 -14.05 -0.86 -0.14
N PHE A 250 -12.98 -0.06 -0.24
CA PHE A 250 -13.04 1.39 -0.01
C PHE A 250 -13.06 2.19 -1.33
N PRO A 251 -13.65 3.39 -1.33
CA PRO A 251 -13.60 4.29 -2.49
C PRO A 251 -12.18 4.74 -2.87
N THR A 252 -11.20 4.53 -1.99
CA THR A 252 -9.77 4.77 -2.26
C THR A 252 -9.13 3.72 -3.17
N GLY A 253 -9.85 2.66 -3.54
CA GLY A 253 -9.30 1.51 -4.25
C GLY A 253 -8.75 0.41 -3.34
N GLN A 254 -8.67 0.66 -2.04
CA GLN A 254 -8.18 -0.30 -1.05
C GLN A 254 -9.25 -1.32 -0.64
N GLY A 255 -8.81 -2.45 -0.11
CA GLY A 255 -9.62 -3.44 0.58
C GLY A 255 -9.18 -3.61 2.02
N LEU A 256 -10.12 -3.89 2.92
CA LEU A 256 -9.81 -4.20 4.31
C LEU A 256 -10.55 -5.44 4.76
N LEU A 257 -9.85 -6.32 5.44
CA LEU A 257 -10.46 -7.40 6.21
C LEU A 257 -9.92 -7.42 7.64
N ILE A 258 -10.70 -7.98 8.55
CA ILE A 258 -10.33 -8.11 9.95
C ILE A 258 -10.35 -9.61 10.28
N LYS A 259 -9.27 -10.10 10.90
CA LYS A 259 -9.17 -11.50 11.35
C LYS A 259 -10.25 -11.80 12.39
N PRO A 260 -11.12 -12.81 12.17
CA PRO A 260 -12.10 -13.20 13.18
C PRO A 260 -11.45 -13.61 14.49
N GLY A 261 -12.14 -13.35 15.59
CA GLY A 261 -11.71 -13.67 16.96
C GLY A 261 -11.94 -15.12 17.38
N ARG A 262 -11.81 -16.08 16.44
CA ARG A 262 -12.00 -17.50 16.74
C ARG A 262 -10.66 -18.22 16.84
#